data_82e828bd72e411b646c7750789862677
#
_entry.id   82e828bd72e411b646c7750789862677
#
_cell.length_a   1.000
_cell.length_b   1.000
_cell.length_c   1.000
_cell.angle_alpha   90.00
_cell.angle_beta   90.00
_cell.angle_gamma   90.00
#
_symmetry.space_group_name_H-M   'P 1'
#
loop_
_entity.id
_entity.type
_entity.pdbx_description
1 polymer ?
#
loop_
_entity_poly.entity_id
_entity_poly.type
_entity_poly.pdbx_seq_one_letter_code
_entity_poly.pdbx_strand_id
1 'polypeptide(L)'
;ILACNTASAKALRTIQQINLPVIDATRRVLGVIRPTAECIGEITRSRHVGILATAGTIKSESYLLEIHKLSPDIVVTGEACPMWVSLVENNEYQSEGADYFVKQHINRLLDKDPMIDTIILGCTHYPLLLDKIKQFTPEPIRIISQGEYVARSLRDYLNRHPEMDARLSLIHISEPTRLA
;
A
#
# COMPACT_ATOMS: atom_id res chain seq x y z
N ILE A 1 -9.90 4.47 9.88
CA ILE A 1 -9.08 3.96 8.75
C ILE A 1 -7.85 3.28 9.30
N LEU A 2 -7.52 2.08 8.79
CA LEU A 2 -6.23 1.44 9.00
C LEU A 2 -5.26 1.92 7.91
N ALA A 3 -4.51 2.98 8.21
CA ALA A 3 -3.59 3.61 7.25
C ALA A 3 -2.28 2.82 7.04
N CYS A 4 -2.09 1.72 7.74
CA CYS A 4 -0.94 0.82 7.62
C CYS A 4 -1.28 -0.39 6.75
N ASN A 5 -0.45 -0.69 5.75
CA ASN A 5 -0.63 -1.85 4.88
C ASN A 5 -0.59 -3.18 5.64
N THR A 6 0.37 -3.35 6.55
CA THR A 6 0.48 -4.57 7.37
C THR A 6 -0.74 -4.76 8.29
N ALA A 7 -1.24 -3.69 8.92
CA ALA A 7 -2.44 -3.75 9.73
C ALA A 7 -3.68 -4.06 8.88
N SER A 8 -3.83 -3.41 7.72
CA SER A 8 -4.89 -3.70 6.76
C SER A 8 -4.86 -5.15 6.29
N ALA A 9 -3.66 -5.66 5.98
CA ALA A 9 -3.49 -7.03 5.52
C ALA A 9 -3.84 -8.08 6.57
N LYS A 10 -3.48 -7.85 7.84
CA LYS A 10 -3.60 -8.85 8.91
C LYS A 10 -4.88 -8.74 9.74
N ALA A 11 -5.40 -7.53 9.95
CA ALA A 11 -6.45 -7.30 10.94
C ALA A 11 -7.79 -6.83 10.35
N LEU A 12 -7.78 -6.15 9.18
CA LEU A 12 -8.97 -5.48 8.67
C LEU A 12 -10.17 -6.42 8.53
N ARG A 13 -10.00 -7.58 7.93
CA ARG A 13 -11.08 -8.54 7.68
C ARG A 13 -11.66 -9.08 9.01
N THR A 14 -10.80 -9.41 9.96
CA THR A 14 -11.23 -9.86 11.29
C THR A 14 -12.02 -8.76 12.02
N ILE A 15 -11.51 -7.53 11.97
CA ILE A 15 -12.22 -6.38 12.56
C ILE A 15 -13.58 -6.19 11.91
N GLN A 16 -13.66 -6.19 10.58
CA GLN A 16 -14.91 -5.94 9.84
C GLN A 16 -15.95 -7.05 10.04
N GLN A 17 -15.53 -8.31 10.07
CA GLN A 17 -16.45 -9.47 10.04
C GLN A 17 -16.77 -10.03 11.42
N ILE A 18 -15.87 -9.87 12.38
CA ILE A 18 -16.00 -10.50 13.71
C ILE A 18 -16.16 -9.44 14.80
N ASN A 19 -15.24 -8.49 14.91
CA ASN A 19 -15.22 -7.58 16.05
C ASN A 19 -16.26 -6.45 15.91
N LEU A 20 -16.30 -5.81 14.76
CA LEU A 20 -17.13 -4.62 14.55
C LEU A 20 -18.64 -4.90 14.68
N PRO A 21 -19.19 -6.02 14.16
CA PRO A 21 -20.61 -6.35 14.35
C PRO A 21 -21.02 -6.53 15.83
N VAL A 22 -20.09 -6.94 16.68
CA VAL A 22 -20.35 -7.11 18.12
C VAL A 22 -20.20 -5.78 18.87
N ILE A 23 -19.24 -4.94 18.48
CA ILE A 23 -18.97 -3.66 19.15
C ILE A 23 -19.98 -2.59 18.75
N ASP A 24 -20.16 -2.37 17.44
CA ASP A 24 -21.08 -1.41 16.86
C ASP A 24 -21.24 -1.70 15.34
N ALA A 25 -22.33 -2.37 14.99
CA ALA A 25 -22.63 -2.75 13.61
C ALA A 25 -22.87 -1.54 12.67
N THR A 26 -23.07 -0.34 13.21
CA THR A 26 -23.28 0.88 12.40
C THR A 26 -21.98 1.53 11.97
N ARG A 27 -20.85 1.18 12.57
CA ARG A 27 -19.52 1.72 12.21
C ARG A 27 -18.92 0.99 11.03
N ARG A 28 -17.92 1.63 10.43
CA ARG A 28 -17.14 1.06 9.33
C ARG A 28 -15.64 1.22 9.63
N VAL A 29 -14.86 0.25 9.18
CA VAL A 29 -13.39 0.32 9.18
C VAL A 29 -12.91 0.10 7.77
N LEU A 30 -12.09 1.03 7.27
CA LEU A 30 -11.54 1.02 5.92
C LEU A 30 -10.03 0.75 5.99
N GLY A 31 -9.51 0.02 5.01
CA GLY A 31 -8.08 -0.24 4.83
C GLY A 31 -7.54 0.41 3.57
N VAL A 32 -6.22 0.37 3.39
CA VAL A 32 -5.51 1.08 2.31
C VAL A 32 -5.12 0.20 1.12
N ILE A 33 -5.31 -1.13 1.19
CA ILE A 33 -4.92 -2.05 0.11
C ILE A 33 -5.93 -2.00 -1.04
N ARG A 34 -7.21 -2.13 -0.74
CA ARG A 34 -8.29 -2.23 -1.73
C ARG A 34 -8.35 -1.05 -2.71
N PRO A 35 -8.23 0.23 -2.28
CA PRO A 35 -8.24 1.37 -3.21
C PRO A 35 -7.20 1.27 -4.33
N THR A 36 -6.00 0.75 -4.02
CA THR A 36 -4.96 0.52 -5.02
C THR A 36 -5.29 -0.66 -5.93
N ALA A 37 -5.85 -1.75 -5.37
CA ALA A 37 -6.27 -2.90 -6.15
C ALA A 37 -7.39 -2.57 -7.15
N GLU A 38 -8.27 -1.63 -6.83
CA GLU A 38 -9.39 -1.20 -7.67
C GLU A 38 -8.93 -0.49 -8.96
N CYS A 39 -7.81 0.22 -8.92
CA CYS A 39 -7.33 0.97 -10.09
C CYS A 39 -6.19 0.29 -10.86
N ILE A 40 -5.54 -0.74 -10.29
CA ILE A 40 -4.33 -1.31 -10.89
C ILE A 40 -4.59 -1.95 -12.27
N GLY A 41 -5.78 -2.48 -12.49
CA GLY A 41 -6.18 -3.08 -13.75
C GLY A 41 -6.21 -2.11 -14.94
N GLU A 42 -6.41 -0.82 -14.67
CA GLU A 42 -6.40 0.25 -15.68
C GLU A 42 -4.99 0.83 -15.89
N ILE A 43 -4.09 0.63 -14.91
CA ILE A 43 -2.74 1.21 -14.92
C ILE A 43 -1.75 0.31 -15.64
N THR A 44 -1.75 -1.00 -15.33
CA THR A 44 -0.83 -1.96 -15.95
C THR A 44 -1.26 -2.27 -17.39
N ARG A 45 -0.29 -2.36 -18.28
CA ARG A 45 -0.47 -2.77 -19.69
C ARG A 45 -0.03 -4.21 -19.92
N SER A 46 1.06 -4.63 -19.27
CA SER A 46 1.59 -5.99 -19.36
C SER A 46 0.74 -7.01 -18.59
N ARG A 47 -0.11 -6.56 -17.66
CA ARG A 47 -0.83 -7.39 -16.69
C ARG A 47 0.10 -8.09 -15.68
N HIS A 48 1.34 -7.60 -15.53
CA HIS A 48 2.33 -8.04 -14.55
C HIS A 48 2.63 -6.90 -13.58
N VAL A 49 2.36 -7.12 -12.29
CA VAL A 49 2.45 -6.11 -11.24
C VAL A 49 3.37 -6.56 -10.12
N GLY A 50 4.36 -5.74 -9.80
CA GLY A 50 5.25 -5.94 -8.67
C GLY A 50 4.72 -5.29 -7.39
N ILE A 51 4.89 -5.95 -6.24
CA ILE A 51 4.58 -5.39 -4.92
C ILE A 51 5.84 -5.35 -4.08
N LEU A 52 6.30 -4.14 -3.72
CA LEU A 52 7.34 -3.93 -2.71
C LEU A 52 6.64 -3.63 -1.38
N ALA A 53 6.82 -4.49 -0.38
CA ALA A 53 6.14 -4.33 0.91
C ALA A 53 6.94 -4.95 2.08
N THR A 54 6.41 -4.82 3.30
CA THR A 54 6.98 -5.54 4.45
C THR A 54 6.77 -7.05 4.32
N ALA A 55 7.60 -7.84 4.98
CA ALA A 55 7.48 -9.29 4.99
C ALA A 55 6.07 -9.76 5.46
N GLY A 56 5.49 -9.05 6.44
CA GLY A 56 4.13 -9.35 6.92
C GLY A 56 3.05 -9.11 5.88
N THR A 57 3.17 -8.07 5.08
CA THR A 57 2.23 -7.75 3.99
C THR A 57 2.36 -8.76 2.85
N ILE A 58 3.58 -9.08 2.43
CA ILE A 58 3.81 -10.09 1.36
C ILE A 58 3.28 -11.46 1.77
N LYS A 59 3.63 -11.93 2.98
CA LYS A 59 3.17 -13.23 3.50
C LYS A 59 1.65 -13.35 3.63
N SER A 60 0.94 -12.24 3.81
CA SER A 60 -0.51 -12.24 3.93
C SER A 60 -1.25 -12.46 2.61
N GLU A 61 -0.56 -12.32 1.47
CA GLU A 61 -1.11 -12.37 0.11
C GLU A 61 -2.30 -11.42 -0.14
N SER A 62 -2.49 -10.42 0.75
CA SER A 62 -3.67 -9.54 0.70
C SER A 62 -3.77 -8.74 -0.59
N TYR A 63 -2.64 -8.30 -1.16
CA TYR A 63 -2.62 -7.64 -2.48
C TYR A 63 -3.05 -8.58 -3.59
N LEU A 64 -2.48 -9.79 -3.63
CA LEU A 64 -2.83 -10.83 -4.59
C LEU A 64 -4.33 -11.11 -4.55
N LEU A 65 -4.86 -11.35 -3.35
CA LEU A 65 -6.28 -11.67 -3.15
C LEU A 65 -7.21 -10.50 -3.57
N GLU A 66 -6.87 -9.25 -3.21
CA GLU A 66 -7.70 -8.10 -3.57
C GLU A 66 -7.61 -7.76 -5.07
N ILE A 67 -6.42 -7.87 -5.69
CA ILE A 67 -6.24 -7.65 -7.12
C ILE A 67 -6.98 -8.73 -7.92
N HIS A 68 -6.83 -10.01 -7.58
CA HIS A 68 -7.47 -11.10 -8.31
C HIS A 68 -9.00 -11.11 -8.23
N LYS A 69 -9.60 -10.51 -7.19
CA LYS A 69 -11.06 -10.34 -7.12
C LYS A 69 -11.59 -9.41 -8.20
N LEU A 70 -10.79 -8.45 -8.64
CA LEU A 70 -11.19 -7.38 -9.55
C LEU A 70 -10.60 -7.58 -10.97
N SER A 71 -9.42 -8.16 -11.02
CA SER A 71 -8.65 -8.41 -12.24
C SER A 71 -7.90 -9.74 -12.11
N PRO A 72 -8.58 -10.89 -12.30
CA PRO A 72 -8.01 -12.22 -12.07
C PRO A 72 -6.89 -12.59 -13.05
N ASP A 73 -6.77 -11.87 -14.16
CA ASP A 73 -5.77 -12.04 -15.21
C ASP A 73 -4.43 -11.34 -14.90
N ILE A 74 -4.35 -10.57 -13.80
CA ILE A 74 -3.09 -9.91 -13.42
C ILE A 74 -2.19 -10.88 -12.66
N VAL A 75 -0.96 -11.03 -13.13
CA VAL A 75 0.12 -11.70 -12.40
C VAL A 75 0.67 -10.74 -11.34
N VAL A 76 0.67 -11.16 -10.07
CA VAL A 76 1.14 -10.35 -8.95
C VAL A 76 2.39 -10.99 -8.35
N THR A 77 3.51 -10.29 -8.42
CA THR A 77 4.80 -10.73 -7.89
C THR A 77 5.21 -9.88 -6.69
N GLY A 78 5.43 -10.51 -5.53
CA GLY A 78 5.79 -9.84 -4.29
C GLY A 78 7.28 -9.94 -3.95
N GLU A 79 7.85 -8.84 -3.47
CA GLU A 79 9.18 -8.80 -2.84
C GLU A 79 9.09 -8.13 -1.46
N ALA A 80 9.58 -8.83 -0.45
CA ALA A 80 9.65 -8.33 0.92
C ALA A 80 10.91 -7.49 1.13
N CYS A 81 10.74 -6.27 1.65
CA CYS A 81 11.81 -5.31 1.88
C CYS A 81 11.98 -5.00 3.38
N PRO A 82 12.53 -5.93 4.18
CA PRO A 82 12.51 -5.84 5.64
C PRO A 82 13.31 -4.66 6.20
N MET A 83 14.38 -4.21 5.50
CA MET A 83 15.23 -3.11 5.97
C MET A 83 14.68 -1.72 5.67
N TRP A 84 13.75 -1.58 4.73
CA TRP A 84 13.33 -0.26 4.23
C TRP A 84 12.61 0.58 5.28
N VAL A 85 11.81 -0.04 6.15
CA VAL A 85 11.16 0.67 7.27
C VAL A 85 12.22 1.19 8.24
N SER A 86 13.18 0.37 8.62
CA SER A 86 14.26 0.76 9.55
C SER A 86 15.13 1.88 8.99
N LEU A 87 15.43 1.86 7.68
CA LEU A 87 16.16 2.95 7.02
C LEU A 87 15.42 4.29 7.13
N VAL A 88 14.11 4.27 6.93
CA VAL A 88 13.28 5.48 7.04
C VAL A 88 13.18 5.96 8.50
N GLU A 89 12.88 5.06 9.42
CA GLU A 89 12.70 5.36 10.85
C GLU A 89 13.97 5.93 11.52
N ASN A 90 15.15 5.53 11.02
CA ASN A 90 16.45 6.03 11.50
C ASN A 90 17.03 7.19 10.66
N ASN A 91 16.24 7.80 9.77
CA ASN A 91 16.68 8.87 8.85
C ASN A 91 17.85 8.47 7.93
N GLU A 92 18.01 7.17 7.67
CA GLU A 92 19.07 6.62 6.78
C GLU A 92 18.60 6.46 5.33
N TYR A 93 17.41 6.94 4.99
CA TYR A 93 16.81 6.78 3.65
C TYR A 93 17.56 7.49 2.52
N GLN A 94 18.50 8.39 2.85
CA GLN A 94 19.40 9.03 1.88
C GLN A 94 20.82 8.43 1.85
N SER A 95 21.14 7.47 2.73
CA SER A 95 22.47 6.88 2.84
C SER A 95 22.81 5.95 1.66
N GLU A 96 24.11 5.65 1.49
CA GLU A 96 24.59 4.62 0.55
C GLU A 96 24.05 3.22 0.92
N GLY A 97 23.81 2.97 2.21
CA GLY A 97 23.17 1.76 2.68
C GLY A 97 21.75 1.61 2.13
N ALA A 98 21.00 2.72 2.04
CA ALA A 98 19.68 2.71 1.40
C ALA A 98 19.79 2.39 -0.09
N ASP A 99 20.77 2.92 -0.81
CA ASP A 99 21.01 2.60 -2.22
C ASP A 99 21.22 1.10 -2.43
N TYR A 100 22.04 0.49 -1.60
CA TYR A 100 22.32 -0.95 -1.66
C TYR A 100 21.02 -1.77 -1.48
N PHE A 101 20.26 -1.52 -0.42
CA PHE A 101 19.04 -2.28 -0.14
C PHE A 101 17.93 -2.02 -1.15
N VAL A 102 17.76 -0.77 -1.60
CA VAL A 102 16.74 -0.43 -2.60
C VAL A 102 17.05 -1.13 -3.92
N LYS A 103 18.27 -0.99 -4.44
CA LYS A 103 18.71 -1.67 -5.66
C LYS A 103 18.57 -3.19 -5.58
N GLN A 104 18.97 -3.78 -4.44
CA GLN A 104 18.88 -5.24 -4.25
C GLN A 104 17.45 -5.75 -4.36
N HIS A 105 16.48 -5.10 -3.70
CA HIS A 105 15.09 -5.56 -3.72
C HIS A 105 14.40 -5.30 -5.04
N ILE A 106 14.71 -4.20 -5.73
CA ILE A 106 14.20 -3.96 -7.09
C ILE A 106 14.70 -5.03 -8.04
N ASN A 107 16.00 -5.33 -8.03
CA ASN A 107 16.56 -6.38 -8.89
C ASN A 107 15.90 -7.73 -8.60
N ARG A 108 15.77 -8.12 -7.32
CA ARG A 108 15.11 -9.38 -6.93
C ARG A 108 13.66 -9.46 -7.40
N LEU A 109 12.93 -8.35 -7.35
CA LEU A 109 11.56 -8.30 -7.85
C LEU A 109 11.51 -8.54 -9.36
N LEU A 110 12.36 -7.85 -10.13
CA LEU A 110 12.41 -7.94 -11.58
C LEU A 110 13.02 -9.26 -12.07
N ASP A 111 13.94 -9.87 -11.32
CA ASP A 111 14.47 -11.22 -11.59
C ASP A 111 13.38 -12.29 -11.46
N LYS A 112 12.41 -12.12 -10.53
CA LYS A 112 11.27 -13.03 -10.38
C LYS A 112 10.28 -12.93 -11.52
N ASP A 113 10.08 -11.72 -12.04
CA ASP A 113 9.12 -11.44 -13.11
C ASP A 113 9.59 -10.25 -13.97
N PRO A 114 10.29 -10.53 -15.08
CA PRO A 114 10.78 -9.50 -16.00
C PRO A 114 9.68 -8.75 -16.79
N MET A 115 8.43 -9.24 -16.73
CA MET A 115 7.31 -8.64 -17.44
C MET A 115 6.63 -7.52 -16.65
N ILE A 116 7.06 -7.26 -15.42
CA ILE A 116 6.50 -6.19 -14.57
C ILE A 116 6.64 -4.84 -15.27
N ASP A 117 5.51 -4.15 -15.45
CA ASP A 117 5.44 -2.78 -15.94
C ASP A 117 4.98 -1.77 -14.88
N THR A 118 4.52 -2.27 -13.75
CA THR A 118 3.96 -1.45 -12.67
C THR A 118 4.38 -2.01 -11.31
N ILE A 119 4.91 -1.16 -10.43
CA ILE A 119 5.32 -1.51 -9.07
C ILE A 119 4.47 -0.72 -8.06
N ILE A 120 3.86 -1.40 -7.11
CA ILE A 120 3.10 -0.81 -6.00
C ILE A 120 3.99 -0.74 -4.75
N LEU A 121 4.04 0.45 -4.13
CA LEU A 121 4.69 0.65 -2.84
C LEU A 121 3.70 0.31 -1.71
N GLY A 122 3.73 -0.93 -1.24
CA GLY A 122 2.82 -1.50 -0.25
C GLY A 122 3.21 -1.21 1.21
N CYS A 123 3.81 -0.07 1.48
CA CYS A 123 4.14 0.40 2.83
C CYS A 123 4.12 1.93 2.89
N THR A 124 3.61 2.51 3.98
CA THR A 124 3.51 3.96 4.18
C THR A 124 4.86 4.66 4.31
N HIS A 125 5.93 3.95 4.63
CA HIS A 125 7.30 4.49 4.70
C HIS A 125 7.97 4.62 3.33
N TYR A 126 7.61 3.77 2.38
CA TYR A 126 8.33 3.65 1.11
C TYR A 126 8.28 4.89 0.19
N PRO A 127 7.25 5.76 0.24
CA PRO A 127 7.28 7.04 -0.47
C PRO A 127 8.47 7.93 -0.10
N LEU A 128 9.06 7.80 1.11
CA LEU A 128 10.27 8.53 1.50
C LEU A 128 11.55 8.01 0.80
N LEU A 129 11.50 6.79 0.26
CA LEU A 129 12.55 6.20 -0.58
C LEU A 129 12.29 6.38 -2.08
N LEU A 130 11.25 7.13 -2.49
CA LEU A 130 10.77 7.17 -3.87
C LEU A 130 11.84 7.56 -4.88
N ASP A 131 12.68 8.54 -4.56
CA ASP A 131 13.74 9.00 -5.47
C ASP A 131 14.77 7.89 -5.73
N LYS A 132 15.18 7.17 -4.67
CA LYS A 132 16.06 6.00 -4.81
C LYS A 132 15.38 4.84 -5.55
N ILE A 133 14.10 4.59 -5.28
CA ILE A 133 13.32 3.56 -5.99
C ILE A 133 13.28 3.89 -7.48
N LYS A 134 13.00 5.13 -7.85
CA LYS A 134 13.02 5.58 -9.26
C LYS A 134 14.41 5.45 -9.88
N GLN A 135 15.44 5.81 -9.15
CA GLN A 135 16.83 5.73 -9.62
C GLN A 135 17.23 4.31 -10.04
N PHE A 136 16.76 3.29 -9.30
CA PHE A 136 17.11 1.89 -9.54
C PHE A 136 16.05 1.09 -10.29
N THR A 137 14.92 1.70 -10.61
CA THR A 137 13.86 1.06 -11.40
C THR A 137 14.04 1.40 -12.88
N PRO A 138 14.18 0.40 -13.77
CA PRO A 138 14.29 0.66 -15.21
C PRO A 138 13.04 1.36 -15.78
N GLU A 139 13.24 2.27 -16.73
CA GLU A 139 12.16 2.75 -17.58
C GLU A 139 11.66 1.62 -18.52
N PRO A 140 10.37 1.54 -18.86
CA PRO A 140 9.28 2.45 -18.52
C PRO A 140 8.39 1.98 -17.32
N ILE A 141 8.96 1.29 -16.34
CA ILE A 141 8.20 0.74 -15.20
C ILE A 141 7.59 1.88 -14.38
N ARG A 142 6.27 1.80 -14.13
CA ARG A 142 5.53 2.78 -13.33
C ARG A 142 5.61 2.44 -11.84
N ILE A 143 5.81 3.46 -11.00
CA ILE A 143 5.81 3.31 -9.56
C ILE A 143 4.55 3.97 -9.00
N ILE A 144 3.77 3.22 -8.23
CA ILE A 144 2.51 3.63 -7.63
C ILE A 144 2.68 3.82 -6.13
N SER A 145 2.64 5.09 -5.70
CA SER A 145 2.43 5.46 -4.29
C SER A 145 0.95 5.51 -3.98
N GLN A 146 0.52 4.90 -2.88
CA GLN A 146 -0.90 4.68 -2.60
C GLN A 146 -1.68 5.94 -2.19
N GLY A 147 -1.01 6.98 -1.68
CA GLY A 147 -1.65 8.12 -1.02
C GLY A 147 -2.80 8.75 -1.83
N GLU A 148 -2.56 9.07 -3.10
CA GLU A 148 -3.58 9.69 -3.96
C GLU A 148 -4.77 8.76 -4.24
N TYR A 149 -4.52 7.47 -4.47
CA TYR A 149 -5.56 6.47 -4.74
C TYR A 149 -6.45 6.27 -3.52
N VAL A 150 -5.84 6.17 -2.34
CA VAL A 150 -6.56 6.04 -1.06
C VAL A 150 -7.38 7.30 -0.77
N ALA A 151 -6.81 8.50 -0.97
CA ALA A 151 -7.51 9.75 -0.74
C ALA A 151 -8.71 9.92 -1.70
N ARG A 152 -8.52 9.59 -2.99
CA ARG A 152 -9.59 9.62 -3.99
C ARG A 152 -10.70 8.64 -3.64
N SER A 153 -10.36 7.40 -3.35
CA SER A 153 -11.32 6.36 -2.98
C SER A 153 -12.09 6.72 -1.69
N LEU A 154 -11.42 7.31 -0.70
CA LEU A 154 -12.06 7.79 0.52
C LEU A 154 -13.07 8.90 0.21
N ARG A 155 -12.71 9.90 -0.61
CA ARG A 155 -13.60 10.96 -1.02
C ARG A 155 -14.83 10.42 -1.73
N ASP A 156 -14.65 9.49 -2.67
CA ASP A 156 -15.75 8.87 -3.40
C ASP A 156 -16.63 8.00 -2.49
N TYR A 157 -16.04 7.37 -1.48
CA TYR A 157 -16.78 6.64 -0.45
C TYR A 157 -17.67 7.59 0.37
N LEU A 158 -17.11 8.70 0.88
CA LEU A 158 -17.85 9.67 1.68
C LEU A 158 -18.97 10.35 0.87
N ASN A 159 -18.73 10.67 -0.40
CA ASN A 159 -19.77 11.20 -1.30
C ASN A 159 -20.96 10.24 -1.47
N ARG A 160 -20.72 8.93 -1.47
CA ARG A 160 -21.76 7.91 -1.54
C ARG A 160 -22.41 7.55 -0.19
N HIS A 161 -21.80 7.99 0.91
CA HIS A 161 -22.21 7.73 2.28
C HIS A 161 -22.26 9.01 3.12
N PRO A 162 -23.19 9.94 2.82
CA PRO A 162 -23.26 11.22 3.53
C PRO A 162 -23.54 11.07 5.03
N GLU A 163 -24.19 9.97 5.44
CA GLU A 163 -24.38 9.63 6.84
C GLU A 163 -23.07 9.32 7.57
N MET A 164 -22.05 8.86 6.85
CA MET A 164 -20.70 8.62 7.40
C MET A 164 -19.93 9.92 7.46
N ASP A 165 -20.03 10.75 6.42
CA ASP A 165 -19.37 12.07 6.37
C ASP A 165 -19.86 12.97 7.52
N ALA A 166 -21.17 13.02 7.75
CA ALA A 166 -21.76 13.80 8.85
C ALA A 166 -21.32 13.34 10.26
N ARG A 167 -20.81 12.12 10.38
CA ARG A 167 -20.30 11.54 11.66
C ARG A 167 -18.81 11.77 11.86
N LEU A 168 -18.08 12.29 10.85
CA LEU A 168 -16.66 12.59 10.97
C LEU A 168 -16.46 13.84 11.80
N SER A 169 -15.58 13.74 12.80
CA SER A 169 -15.16 14.90 13.59
C SER A 169 -13.94 15.53 12.94
N LEU A 170 -14.02 16.83 12.65
CA LEU A 170 -12.89 17.62 12.14
C LEU A 170 -11.93 18.06 13.24
N ILE A 171 -12.26 17.84 14.51
CA ILE A 171 -11.49 18.32 15.66
C ILE A 171 -10.10 17.65 15.76
N HIS A 172 -9.93 16.47 15.16
CA HIS A 172 -8.67 15.73 15.18
C HIS A 172 -7.80 15.92 13.93
N ILE A 173 -8.21 16.78 12.99
CA ILE A 173 -7.45 17.06 11.75
C ILE A 173 -6.34 18.09 11.99
N SER A 174 -6.43 18.91 13.03
CA SER A 174 -5.58 20.09 13.24
C SER A 174 -4.36 19.86 14.12
N GLU A 175 -4.18 18.69 14.73
CA GLU A 175 -3.00 18.42 15.56
C GLU A 175 -2.25 17.20 15.04
N PRO A 176 -1.13 17.38 14.28
CA PRO A 176 -0.16 16.31 14.14
C PRO A 176 0.41 16.04 15.55
N THR A 177 0.09 14.87 16.09
CA THR A 177 0.76 14.39 17.30
C THR A 177 2.25 14.34 16.99
N ARG A 178 2.99 15.36 17.43
CA ARG A 178 4.44 15.25 17.53
C ARG A 178 4.69 14.23 18.62
N LEU A 179 4.98 13.00 18.23
CA LEU A 179 5.62 12.05 19.11
C LEU A 179 7.01 12.64 19.40
N ALA A 180 7.17 13.10 20.64
CA ALA A 180 8.45 13.53 21.18
C ALA A 180 9.38 12.33 21.33
#